data_a49264f8faad94d19d5d9d578eec4c5f
#
_entry.id   a49264f8faad94d19d5d9d578eec4c5f
#
_cell.length_a   1.000
_cell.length_b   1.000
_cell.length_c   1.000
_cell.angle_alpha   90.00
_cell.angle_beta   90.00
_cell.angle_gamma   90.00
#
_symmetry.space_group_name_H-M   'P 1'
#
loop_
_entity.id
_entity.type
_entity.pdbx_description
1 polymer ?
#
loop_
_entity_poly.entity_id
_entity_poly.type
_entity_poly.pdbx_seq_one_letter_code
_entity_poly.pdbx_strand_id
1 'polypeptide(L)'
;MLTSKKLELRRSEIRQNLAELAGAETLTDETRSKIDDLDREYQDTERKYRAALISEDDERREAGAELETRSEREWGELASRFEVRQVALALDEGRKLDGATAEMVEELRNAGGFQGIPVPLEALETRAGETLAGGVPDPVRTMPTIERLFAGSSATQMGARMINVGVGEIEYPVATGGAQPGWAGSETGDVPGPQAYTTTDRPMKPDNTLGVQMKITRKALKQAGAGLEQAVRRDMSAAIQQETDRAIFLGSGSGGEPLGIFPGASTYGITETAIDAAASYAAFRAAVVRFMTANAANSLSAINLLLRPEVFDGMDELISGLAISEWDRLVAKMGKVVLTTNGITAPAGGPPVESKALLTTTTNGVAPVFCGMWGAVDLIRDPYSDAKSGQLRLTALTTMDVTVARGVQLEILTGVQ
;
A
#
# COMPACT_ATOMS: atom_id res chain seq x y z
N MET A 1 -31.39 8.04 -19.61
CA MET A 1 -30.52 9.09 -20.16
C MET A 1 -30.11 9.95 -18.96
N LEU A 2 -28.83 10.03 -18.68
CA LEU A 2 -28.28 10.76 -17.51
C LEU A 2 -28.77 12.22 -17.53
N THR A 3 -29.02 12.77 -16.34
CA THR A 3 -29.56 14.12 -16.18
C THR A 3 -28.58 15.16 -16.74
N SER A 4 -27.28 14.95 -16.57
CA SER A 4 -26.22 15.78 -17.14
C SER A 4 -26.30 15.86 -18.66
N LYS A 5 -26.50 14.73 -19.35
CA LYS A 5 -26.61 14.71 -20.83
C LYS A 5 -27.81 15.47 -21.38
N LYS A 6 -28.94 15.46 -20.66
CA LYS A 6 -30.11 16.25 -21.06
C LYS A 6 -29.85 17.75 -20.94
N LEU A 7 -29.18 18.15 -19.86
CA LEU A 7 -28.82 19.55 -19.61
C LEU A 7 -27.74 20.04 -20.59
N GLU A 8 -26.81 19.15 -21.00
CA GLU A 8 -25.79 19.45 -22.00
C GLU A 8 -26.41 19.73 -23.38
N LEU A 9 -27.37 18.90 -23.78
CA LEU A 9 -28.10 19.13 -25.02
C LEU A 9 -28.86 20.47 -25.00
N ARG A 10 -29.55 20.76 -23.89
CA ARG A 10 -30.27 22.04 -23.74
C ARG A 10 -29.34 23.24 -23.80
N ARG A 11 -28.15 23.16 -23.14
CA ARG A 11 -27.12 24.22 -23.25
C ARG A 11 -26.63 24.41 -24.70
N SER A 12 -26.50 23.32 -25.47
CA SER A 12 -26.11 23.40 -26.86
C SER A 12 -27.15 24.10 -27.73
N GLU A 13 -28.43 23.78 -27.49
CA GLU A 13 -29.56 24.46 -28.19
C GLU A 13 -29.60 25.95 -27.89
N ILE A 14 -29.46 26.35 -26.61
CA ILE A 14 -29.46 27.75 -26.19
C ILE A 14 -28.29 28.51 -26.83
N ARG A 15 -27.09 27.90 -26.91
CA ARG A 15 -25.92 28.51 -27.59
C ARG A 15 -26.15 28.71 -29.08
N GLN A 16 -26.79 27.75 -29.75
CA GLN A 16 -27.10 27.89 -31.16
C GLN A 16 -28.11 29.03 -31.41
N ASN A 17 -29.17 29.11 -30.58
CA ASN A 17 -30.16 30.17 -30.69
C ASN A 17 -29.57 31.55 -30.37
N LEU A 18 -28.67 31.65 -29.39
CA LEU A 18 -27.94 32.88 -29.11
C LEU A 18 -27.03 33.29 -30.27
N ALA A 19 -26.33 32.32 -30.90
CA ALA A 19 -25.49 32.60 -32.07
C ALA A 19 -26.30 33.06 -33.29
N GLU A 20 -27.48 32.48 -33.51
CA GLU A 20 -28.38 32.92 -34.61
C GLU A 20 -28.93 34.33 -34.38
N LEU A 21 -29.34 34.65 -33.16
CA LEU A 21 -29.87 35.97 -32.79
C LEU A 21 -28.78 37.06 -32.78
N ALA A 22 -27.56 36.70 -32.35
CA ALA A 22 -26.41 37.60 -32.36
C ALA A 22 -25.87 37.90 -33.78
N GLY A 23 -26.08 36.99 -34.72
CA GLY A 23 -25.70 37.14 -36.13
C GLY A 23 -26.67 37.97 -36.99
N ALA A 24 -27.79 38.43 -36.43
CA ALA A 24 -28.77 39.24 -37.17
C ALA A 24 -28.25 40.68 -37.37
N GLU A 25 -28.31 41.20 -38.60
CA GLU A 25 -27.77 42.51 -38.99
C GLU A 25 -28.49 43.71 -38.30
N THR A 26 -29.68 43.52 -37.69
CA THR A 26 -30.40 44.56 -36.95
C THR A 26 -30.94 44.03 -35.63
N LEU A 27 -30.40 44.55 -34.53
CA LEU A 27 -30.89 44.25 -33.18
C LEU A 27 -32.10 45.11 -32.82
N THR A 28 -33.28 44.54 -32.94
CA THR A 28 -34.53 45.16 -32.46
C THR A 28 -34.68 44.99 -30.93
N ASP A 29 -35.48 45.79 -30.29
CA ASP A 29 -35.70 45.68 -28.83
C ASP A 29 -36.29 44.31 -28.42
N GLU A 30 -37.06 43.68 -29.28
CA GLU A 30 -37.58 42.33 -29.10
C GLU A 30 -36.46 41.25 -29.17
N THR A 31 -35.48 41.42 -30.05
CA THR A 31 -34.35 40.50 -30.16
C THR A 31 -33.39 40.61 -28.99
N ARG A 32 -33.21 41.85 -28.41
CA ARG A 32 -32.44 42.08 -27.20
C ARG A 32 -33.10 41.39 -26.00
N SER A 33 -34.43 41.54 -25.81
CA SER A 33 -35.16 40.88 -24.73
C SER A 33 -35.04 39.35 -24.82
N LYS A 34 -35.09 38.77 -26.02
CA LYS A 34 -34.90 37.30 -26.23
C LYS A 34 -33.50 36.87 -25.91
N ILE A 35 -32.47 37.66 -26.25
CA ILE A 35 -31.07 37.39 -25.91
C ILE A 35 -30.88 37.38 -24.37
N ASP A 36 -31.44 38.36 -23.68
CA ASP A 36 -31.37 38.46 -22.22
C ASP A 36 -32.08 37.28 -21.51
N ASP A 37 -33.24 36.86 -22.05
CA ASP A 37 -33.96 35.71 -21.51
C ASP A 37 -33.22 34.39 -21.77
N LEU A 38 -32.61 34.19 -22.95
CA LEU A 38 -31.81 33.04 -23.27
C LEU A 38 -30.49 33.01 -22.49
N ASP A 39 -29.88 34.14 -22.18
CA ASP A 39 -28.68 34.20 -21.35
C ASP A 39 -29.00 33.80 -19.91
N ARG A 40 -30.13 34.26 -19.35
CA ARG A 40 -30.59 33.82 -18.02
C ARG A 40 -30.85 32.30 -18.02
N GLU A 41 -31.55 31.79 -19.03
CA GLU A 41 -31.83 30.35 -19.16
C GLU A 41 -30.51 29.55 -19.28
N TYR A 42 -29.52 30.08 -20.02
CA TYR A 42 -28.21 29.47 -20.14
C TYR A 42 -27.49 29.37 -18.79
N GLN A 43 -27.45 30.47 -18.01
CA GLN A 43 -26.81 30.52 -16.71
C GLN A 43 -27.50 29.57 -15.71
N ASP A 44 -28.82 29.48 -15.72
CA ASP A 44 -29.54 28.55 -14.84
C ASP A 44 -29.31 27.09 -15.25
N THR A 45 -29.26 26.80 -16.55
CA THR A 45 -28.99 25.46 -17.06
C THR A 45 -27.54 25.06 -16.79
N GLU A 46 -26.61 25.99 -16.86
CA GLU A 46 -25.21 25.79 -16.51
C GLU A 46 -25.02 25.41 -15.02
N ARG A 47 -25.72 26.11 -14.12
CA ARG A 47 -25.69 25.79 -12.67
C ARG A 47 -26.26 24.41 -12.40
N LYS A 48 -27.40 24.08 -13.03
CA LYS A 48 -28.04 22.75 -12.92
C LYS A 48 -27.14 21.64 -13.50
N TYR A 49 -26.47 21.91 -14.61
CA TYR A 49 -25.53 20.97 -15.23
C TYR A 49 -24.34 20.67 -14.34
N ARG A 50 -23.72 21.69 -13.73
CA ARG A 50 -22.62 21.50 -12.78
C ARG A 50 -23.04 20.73 -11.54
N ALA A 51 -24.23 21.03 -11.00
CA ALA A 51 -24.78 20.32 -9.87
C ALA A 51 -25.06 18.84 -10.21
N ALA A 52 -25.60 18.56 -11.40
CA ALA A 52 -25.85 17.20 -11.88
C ALA A 52 -24.55 16.40 -12.06
N LEU A 53 -23.48 17.03 -12.56
CA LEU A 53 -22.18 16.38 -12.70
C LEU A 53 -21.58 15.98 -11.34
N ILE A 54 -21.68 16.85 -10.36
CA ILE A 54 -21.19 16.57 -8.99
C ILE A 54 -21.97 15.40 -8.38
N SER A 55 -23.31 15.41 -8.51
CA SER A 55 -24.17 14.34 -8.01
C SER A 55 -23.88 12.99 -8.70
N GLU A 56 -23.72 12.99 -10.03
CA GLU A 56 -23.41 11.77 -10.81
C GLU A 56 -22.00 11.23 -10.52
N ASP A 57 -21.04 12.09 -10.19
CA ASP A 57 -19.69 11.68 -9.76
C ASP A 57 -19.70 11.07 -8.35
N ASP A 58 -20.49 11.63 -7.43
CA ASP A 58 -20.66 11.08 -6.09
C ASP A 58 -21.36 9.70 -6.14
N GLU A 59 -22.45 9.58 -6.92
CA GLU A 59 -23.14 8.31 -7.14
C GLU A 59 -22.22 7.23 -7.78
N ARG A 60 -21.32 7.62 -8.69
CA ARG A 60 -20.33 6.69 -9.25
C ARG A 60 -19.27 6.26 -8.24
N ARG A 61 -18.83 7.17 -7.39
CA ARG A 61 -17.88 6.85 -6.31
C ARG A 61 -18.50 5.90 -5.29
N GLU A 62 -19.75 6.18 -4.89
CA GLU A 62 -20.49 5.31 -3.96
C GLU A 62 -20.71 3.92 -4.57
N ALA A 63 -21.15 3.83 -5.82
CA ALA A 63 -21.32 2.54 -6.52
C ALA A 63 -19.99 1.79 -6.72
N GLY A 64 -18.89 2.49 -6.99
CA GLY A 64 -17.56 1.91 -7.06
C GLY A 64 -17.08 1.38 -5.70
N ALA A 65 -17.28 2.15 -4.64
CA ALA A 65 -16.96 1.76 -3.28
C ALA A 65 -17.81 0.57 -2.78
N GLU A 66 -19.10 0.52 -3.15
CA GLU A 66 -19.97 -0.63 -2.84
C GLU A 66 -19.54 -1.91 -3.57
N LEU A 67 -19.09 -1.82 -4.82
CA LEU A 67 -18.63 -2.99 -5.58
C LEU A 67 -17.30 -3.53 -5.05
N GLU A 68 -16.35 -2.65 -4.75
CA GLU A 68 -15.07 -3.05 -4.13
C GLU A 68 -15.28 -3.68 -2.74
N THR A 69 -16.10 -3.05 -1.88
CA THR A 69 -16.38 -3.58 -0.54
C THR A 69 -17.19 -4.88 -0.56
N ARG A 70 -18.02 -5.12 -1.56
CA ARG A 70 -18.81 -6.37 -1.66
C ARG A 70 -17.94 -7.57 -2.03
N SER A 71 -17.09 -7.43 -3.04
CA SER A 71 -16.12 -8.47 -3.42
C SER A 71 -15.13 -8.76 -2.29
N GLU A 72 -14.60 -7.73 -1.62
CA GLU A 72 -13.71 -7.88 -0.48
C GLU A 72 -14.40 -8.52 0.73
N ARG A 73 -15.68 -8.21 0.98
CA ARG A 73 -16.47 -8.86 2.06
C ARG A 73 -16.74 -10.33 1.77
N GLU A 74 -17.18 -10.68 0.57
CA GLU A 74 -17.42 -12.08 0.17
C GLU A 74 -16.12 -12.88 0.27
N TRP A 75 -14.99 -12.32 -0.18
CA TRP A 75 -13.67 -12.92 -0.03
C TRP A 75 -13.26 -13.07 1.44
N GLY A 76 -13.44 -12.03 2.25
CA GLY A 76 -13.15 -12.06 3.69
C GLY A 76 -14.02 -13.07 4.47
N GLU A 77 -15.29 -13.24 4.08
CA GLU A 77 -16.16 -14.27 4.68
C GLU A 77 -15.72 -15.68 4.33
N LEU A 78 -15.32 -15.93 3.08
CA LEU A 78 -14.74 -17.21 2.66
C LEU A 78 -13.42 -17.48 3.38
N ALA A 79 -12.54 -16.47 3.48
CA ALA A 79 -11.27 -16.57 4.18
C ALA A 79 -11.45 -16.85 5.70
N SER A 80 -12.48 -16.26 6.33
CA SER A 80 -12.77 -16.49 7.74
C SER A 80 -13.28 -17.90 8.04
N ARG A 81 -13.89 -18.57 7.07
CA ARG A 81 -14.40 -19.96 7.15
C ARG A 81 -13.42 -20.98 6.60
N PHE A 82 -12.28 -20.54 6.10
CA PHE A 82 -11.26 -21.43 5.55
C PHE A 82 -10.58 -22.23 6.65
N GLU A 83 -10.58 -23.56 6.51
CA GLU A 83 -9.97 -24.47 7.48
C GLU A 83 -8.65 -25.07 6.97
N VAL A 84 -7.53 -24.55 7.41
CA VAL A 84 -6.19 -25.09 7.11
C VAL A 84 -6.07 -26.56 7.56
N ARG A 85 -6.83 -26.97 8.60
CA ARG A 85 -6.90 -28.36 9.03
C ARG A 85 -7.43 -29.27 7.91
N GLN A 86 -8.46 -28.85 7.18
CA GLN A 86 -8.96 -29.64 6.04
C GLN A 86 -7.90 -29.78 4.95
N VAL A 87 -7.15 -28.70 4.70
CA VAL A 87 -6.02 -28.71 3.75
C VAL A 87 -4.94 -29.70 4.22
N ALA A 88 -4.58 -29.66 5.48
CA ALA A 88 -3.59 -30.59 6.05
C ALA A 88 -4.05 -32.05 5.97
N LEU A 89 -5.32 -32.34 6.29
CA LEU A 89 -5.91 -33.66 6.19
C LEU A 89 -6.10 -34.12 4.73
N ALA A 90 -6.43 -33.22 3.82
CA ALA A 90 -6.51 -33.51 2.40
C ALA A 90 -5.15 -33.93 1.84
N LEU A 91 -4.07 -33.27 2.30
CA LEU A 91 -2.70 -33.61 1.90
C LEU A 91 -2.19 -34.89 2.57
N ASP A 92 -2.64 -35.23 3.80
CA ASP A 92 -2.18 -36.42 4.54
C ASP A 92 -2.95 -37.70 4.18
N GLU A 93 -4.27 -37.60 4.15
CA GLU A 93 -5.15 -38.75 4.03
C GLU A 93 -5.86 -38.82 2.66
N GLY A 94 -5.61 -37.83 1.75
CA GLY A 94 -6.28 -37.74 0.47
C GLY A 94 -7.77 -37.41 0.57
N ARG A 95 -8.22 -36.85 1.70
CA ARG A 95 -9.60 -36.42 1.88
C ARG A 95 -9.96 -35.30 0.93
N LYS A 96 -11.19 -35.32 0.43
CA LYS A 96 -11.71 -34.19 -0.37
C LYS A 96 -11.90 -32.98 0.54
N LEU A 97 -11.55 -31.82 0.03
CA LEU A 97 -11.89 -30.55 0.65
C LEU A 97 -13.39 -30.33 0.55
N ASP A 98 -13.99 -29.71 1.57
CA ASP A 98 -15.45 -29.47 1.65
C ASP A 98 -15.76 -28.02 2.01
N GLY A 99 -16.95 -27.54 1.62
CA GLY A 99 -17.45 -26.21 1.95
C GLY A 99 -16.58 -25.05 1.44
N ALA A 100 -16.47 -24.00 2.24
CA ALA A 100 -15.75 -22.76 1.90
C ALA A 100 -14.27 -23.00 1.56
N THR A 101 -13.65 -24.01 2.18
CA THR A 101 -12.25 -24.37 1.91
C THR A 101 -12.07 -24.93 0.49
N ALA A 102 -12.99 -25.76 0.02
CA ALA A 102 -12.96 -26.32 -1.33
C ALA A 102 -13.20 -25.24 -2.37
N GLU A 103 -14.20 -24.38 -2.16
CA GLU A 103 -14.57 -23.29 -3.05
C GLU A 103 -13.41 -22.30 -3.25
N MET A 104 -12.79 -21.88 -2.16
CA MET A 104 -11.66 -20.96 -2.20
C MET A 104 -10.42 -21.56 -2.85
N VAL A 105 -10.13 -22.83 -2.60
CA VAL A 105 -9.01 -23.53 -3.26
C VAL A 105 -9.24 -23.67 -4.75
N GLU A 106 -10.47 -23.91 -5.18
CA GLU A 106 -10.85 -24.02 -6.60
C GLU A 106 -10.70 -22.66 -7.32
N GLU A 107 -11.14 -21.59 -6.68
CA GLU A 107 -11.04 -20.24 -7.20
C GLU A 107 -9.57 -19.79 -7.33
N LEU A 108 -8.74 -20.05 -6.33
CA LEU A 108 -7.32 -19.76 -6.38
C LEU A 108 -6.58 -20.60 -7.43
N ARG A 109 -6.96 -21.87 -7.65
CA ARG A 109 -6.40 -22.70 -8.71
C ARG A 109 -6.75 -22.20 -10.10
N ASN A 110 -7.95 -21.66 -10.27
CA ASN A 110 -8.38 -21.06 -11.53
C ASN A 110 -7.64 -19.76 -11.85
N ALA A 111 -7.17 -19.05 -10.81
CA ALA A 111 -6.43 -17.80 -10.95
C ALA A 111 -4.91 -18.00 -11.21
N GLY A 112 -4.34 -19.19 -10.92
CA GLY A 112 -2.89 -19.40 -11.14
C GLY A 112 -2.46 -20.86 -11.01
N GLY A 113 -1.28 -21.21 -11.57
CA GLY A 113 -0.70 -22.54 -11.62
C GLY A 113 0.06 -22.93 -10.35
N PHE A 114 -0.64 -23.26 -9.26
CA PHE A 114 -0.04 -23.73 -8.02
C PHE A 114 0.32 -25.23 -8.09
N GLN A 115 1.47 -25.62 -7.55
CA GLN A 115 1.87 -27.04 -7.44
C GLN A 115 1.31 -27.75 -6.18
N GLY A 116 0.84 -26.97 -5.20
CA GLY A 116 0.23 -27.44 -3.96
C GLY A 116 -1.24 -27.12 -3.84
N ILE A 117 -1.76 -27.07 -2.60
CA ILE A 117 -3.08 -26.52 -2.30
C ILE A 117 -2.88 -25.05 -1.93
N PRO A 118 -3.39 -24.09 -2.72
CA PRO A 118 -3.24 -22.68 -2.41
C PRO A 118 -4.04 -22.30 -1.16
N VAL A 119 -3.43 -21.51 -0.29
CA VAL A 119 -4.03 -20.97 0.93
C VAL A 119 -3.98 -19.46 0.87
N PRO A 120 -5.10 -18.74 0.99
CA PRO A 120 -5.09 -17.28 0.98
C PRO A 120 -4.39 -16.73 2.22
N LEU A 121 -3.68 -15.61 2.06
CA LEU A 121 -2.93 -14.98 3.15
C LEU A 121 -3.87 -14.54 4.28
N GLU A 122 -5.03 -14.04 3.94
CA GLU A 122 -6.08 -13.62 4.90
C GLU A 122 -6.59 -14.76 5.78
N ALA A 123 -6.60 -16.01 5.27
CA ALA A 123 -6.95 -17.17 6.05
C ALA A 123 -5.86 -17.59 7.04
N LEU A 124 -4.64 -17.10 6.89
CA LEU A 124 -3.55 -17.22 7.87
C LEU A 124 -3.64 -16.14 8.95
N GLU A 125 -4.32 -15.02 8.67
CA GLU A 125 -4.60 -13.95 9.63
C GLU A 125 -5.83 -14.28 10.45
N THR A 126 -5.66 -14.83 11.65
CA THR A 126 -6.81 -15.17 12.52
C THR A 126 -7.41 -13.95 13.19
N ARG A 127 -8.75 -13.84 13.07
CA ARG A 127 -9.53 -13.01 13.99
C ARG A 127 -9.46 -13.61 15.40
N ALA A 128 -9.05 -12.78 16.38
CA ALA A 128 -9.21 -13.10 17.78
C ALA A 128 -10.72 -13.22 18.10
N GLY A 129 -11.20 -14.39 18.53
CA GLY A 129 -12.53 -14.49 19.07
C GLY A 129 -13.34 -15.75 18.89
N GLU A 130 -12.75 -16.95 18.81
CA GLU A 130 -13.53 -18.17 19.01
C GLU A 130 -13.20 -18.82 20.35
N THR A 131 -14.12 -18.68 21.31
CA THR A 131 -14.14 -19.46 22.54
C THR A 131 -14.76 -20.80 22.27
N LEU A 132 -13.98 -21.86 22.44
CA LEU A 132 -14.53 -23.24 22.49
C LEU A 132 -15.30 -23.42 23.79
N ALA A 133 -16.63 -23.38 23.68
CA ALA A 133 -17.53 -23.84 24.74
C ALA A 133 -17.81 -25.31 24.54
N GLY A 134 -17.45 -26.18 25.49
CA GLY A 134 -17.86 -27.56 25.47
C GLY A 134 -16.85 -28.52 26.11
N GLY A 135 -16.94 -28.68 27.41
CA GLY A 135 -16.03 -29.40 28.25
C GLY A 135 -15.86 -30.89 27.98
N VAL A 136 -14.60 -31.29 27.98
CA VAL A 136 -14.13 -32.55 28.52
C VAL A 136 -13.06 -32.16 29.54
N PRO A 137 -13.09 -32.64 30.80
CA PRO A 137 -12.05 -32.28 31.75
C PRO A 137 -10.78 -32.98 31.34
N ASP A 138 -9.86 -32.19 30.75
CA ASP A 138 -8.51 -32.64 30.52
C ASP A 138 -7.69 -32.39 31.79
N PRO A 139 -7.07 -33.43 32.41
CA PRO A 139 -6.35 -33.32 33.67
C PRO A 139 -5.05 -32.48 33.54
N VAL A 140 -4.64 -32.15 32.35
CA VAL A 140 -3.50 -31.28 32.10
C VAL A 140 -4.01 -29.98 31.41
N ARG A 141 -4.16 -28.89 32.18
CA ARG A 141 -4.39 -27.56 31.62
C ARG A 141 -3.13 -27.10 30.89
N THR A 142 -3.05 -27.38 29.61
CA THR A 142 -2.09 -26.74 28.74
C THR A 142 -2.46 -25.27 28.63
N MET A 143 -1.65 -24.39 29.22
CA MET A 143 -1.76 -22.95 29.00
C MET A 143 -1.53 -22.66 27.53
N PRO A 144 -2.20 -21.65 26.97
CA PRO A 144 -1.94 -21.23 25.59
C PRO A 144 -0.47 -20.90 25.41
N THR A 145 0.09 -21.27 24.28
CA THR A 145 1.48 -21.01 23.93
C THR A 145 1.72 -19.49 23.94
N ILE A 146 2.71 -19.03 24.68
CA ILE A 146 3.16 -17.64 24.63
C ILE A 146 3.83 -17.45 23.28
N GLU A 147 3.32 -16.51 22.51
CA GLU A 147 3.79 -16.23 21.15
C GLU A 147 5.12 -15.49 21.17
N ARG A 148 5.90 -15.63 20.09
CA ARG A 148 7.09 -14.82 19.87
C ARG A 148 6.69 -13.37 19.60
N LEU A 149 7.57 -12.44 19.94
CA LEU A 149 7.40 -11.03 19.58
C LEU A 149 7.95 -10.80 18.18
N PHE A 150 7.11 -10.25 17.32
CA PHE A 150 7.48 -9.82 15.98
C PHE A 150 7.42 -8.30 15.88
N ALA A 151 8.28 -7.72 15.04
CA ALA A 151 8.18 -6.31 14.71
C ALA A 151 6.89 -6.07 13.90
N GLY A 152 6.15 -5.02 14.25
CA GLY A 152 4.97 -4.62 13.50
C GLY A 152 5.33 -4.15 12.09
N SER A 153 4.39 -4.28 11.13
CA SER A 153 4.58 -3.77 9.78
C SER A 153 4.66 -2.25 9.78
N SER A 154 5.79 -1.72 9.33
CA SER A 154 6.05 -0.29 9.18
C SER A 154 5.82 0.20 7.75
N ALA A 155 5.93 -0.67 6.74
CA ALA A 155 5.82 -0.30 5.34
C ALA A 155 4.47 0.33 4.99
N THR A 156 3.37 -0.28 5.40
CA THR A 156 2.01 0.25 5.17
C THR A 156 1.80 1.60 5.85
N GLN A 157 2.35 1.79 7.05
CA GLN A 157 2.26 3.06 7.78
C GLN A 157 3.06 4.17 7.06
N MET A 158 4.15 3.81 6.40
CA MET A 158 4.96 4.71 5.57
C MET A 158 4.35 4.97 4.18
N GLY A 159 3.18 4.42 3.89
CA GLY A 159 2.45 4.64 2.65
C GLY A 159 2.77 3.65 1.53
N ALA A 160 3.43 2.54 1.81
CA ALA A 160 3.61 1.47 0.84
C ALA A 160 2.25 0.82 0.51
N ARG A 161 2.03 0.55 -0.78
CA ARG A 161 0.82 -0.11 -1.28
C ARG A 161 1.13 -1.53 -1.69
N MET A 162 0.43 -2.47 -1.06
CA MET A 162 0.44 -3.87 -1.46
C MET A 162 -0.50 -4.07 -2.65
N ILE A 163 -0.04 -4.77 -3.69
CA ILE A 163 -0.80 -5.02 -4.91
C ILE A 163 -0.81 -6.52 -5.16
N ASN A 164 -2.00 -7.09 -5.24
CA ASN A 164 -2.14 -8.48 -5.65
C ASN A 164 -2.07 -8.57 -7.18
N VAL A 165 -1.07 -9.29 -7.67
CA VAL A 165 -0.80 -9.50 -9.09
C VAL A 165 -1.21 -10.92 -9.46
N GLY A 166 -2.00 -11.09 -10.51
CA GLY A 166 -2.40 -12.42 -10.96
C GLY A 166 -1.26 -13.17 -11.64
N VAL A 167 -1.07 -12.94 -12.93
CA VAL A 167 -0.03 -13.62 -13.73
C VAL A 167 0.71 -12.59 -14.58
N GLY A 168 2.02 -12.76 -14.72
CA GLY A 168 2.86 -11.94 -15.58
C GLY A 168 3.57 -10.80 -14.87
N GLU A 169 4.23 -9.95 -15.61
CA GLU A 169 4.93 -8.77 -15.13
C GLU A 169 3.97 -7.56 -15.13
N ILE A 170 4.16 -6.63 -14.19
CA ILE A 170 3.46 -5.35 -14.17
C ILE A 170 4.48 -4.23 -14.33
N GLU A 171 4.15 -3.25 -15.16
CA GLU A 171 4.95 -2.04 -15.33
C GLU A 171 4.13 -0.81 -15.01
N TYR A 172 4.73 0.11 -14.26
CA TYR A 172 4.15 1.42 -13.99
C TYR A 172 4.91 2.50 -14.79
N PRO A 173 4.32 3.06 -15.85
CA PRO A 173 4.92 4.19 -16.55
C PRO A 173 4.86 5.44 -15.67
N VAL A 174 6.02 5.95 -15.30
CA VAL A 174 6.15 7.19 -14.53
C VAL A 174 6.56 8.32 -15.47
N ALA A 175 5.76 9.37 -15.52
CA ALA A 175 6.08 10.55 -16.34
C ALA A 175 7.33 11.26 -15.80
N THR A 176 8.33 11.43 -16.66
CA THR A 176 9.59 12.09 -16.35
C THR A 176 9.73 13.45 -17.04
N GLY A 177 8.98 13.68 -18.11
CA GLY A 177 8.94 14.94 -18.83
C GLY A 177 7.56 15.24 -19.39
N GLY A 178 7.25 16.50 -19.59
CA GLY A 178 5.95 16.94 -20.08
C GLY A 178 5.96 18.38 -20.56
N ALA A 179 4.77 18.96 -20.74
CA ALA A 179 4.61 20.32 -21.24
C ALA A 179 5.29 21.35 -20.36
N GLN A 180 6.05 22.25 -20.98
CA GLN A 180 6.61 23.43 -20.32
C GLN A 180 5.81 24.67 -20.75
N PRO A 181 5.14 25.35 -19.81
CA PRO A 181 4.47 26.61 -20.11
C PRO A 181 5.47 27.73 -20.35
N GLY A 182 5.13 28.64 -21.23
CA GLY A 182 5.91 29.85 -21.46
C GLY A 182 5.06 30.91 -22.15
N TRP A 183 5.59 32.14 -22.21
CA TRP A 183 4.90 33.29 -22.76
C TRP A 183 5.44 33.61 -24.17
N ALA A 184 4.56 33.93 -25.08
CA ALA A 184 4.96 34.52 -26.36
C ALA A 184 5.54 35.91 -26.11
N GLY A 185 6.73 36.18 -26.64
CA GLY A 185 7.41 37.46 -26.46
C GLY A 185 6.83 38.65 -27.26
N SER A 186 5.92 38.37 -28.20
CA SER A 186 5.23 39.36 -29.04
C SER A 186 3.85 38.82 -29.46
N GLU A 187 3.00 39.67 -30.04
CA GLU A 187 1.66 39.32 -30.52
C GLU A 187 1.68 38.19 -31.56
N THR A 188 2.74 38.06 -32.32
CA THR A 188 2.95 37.00 -33.34
C THR A 188 4.08 36.04 -32.97
N GLY A 189 4.57 36.10 -31.75
CA GLY A 189 5.68 35.26 -31.28
C GLY A 189 5.22 33.84 -30.94
N ASP A 190 6.07 32.87 -31.17
CA ASP A 190 5.83 31.50 -30.81
C ASP A 190 5.89 31.27 -29.30
N VAL A 191 5.02 30.45 -28.76
CA VAL A 191 5.14 29.90 -27.40
C VAL A 191 6.24 28.84 -27.37
N PRO A 192 6.96 28.65 -26.24
CA PRO A 192 7.94 27.57 -26.09
C PRO A 192 7.34 26.19 -26.34
N GLY A 193 8.01 25.38 -27.12
CA GLY A 193 7.60 24.00 -27.41
C GLY A 193 7.78 23.64 -28.89
N PRO A 194 7.31 22.44 -29.31
CA PRO A 194 6.68 21.37 -28.54
C PRO A 194 7.70 20.59 -27.70
N GLN A 195 7.32 20.19 -26.48
CA GLN A 195 8.10 19.29 -25.63
C GLN A 195 7.57 17.86 -25.74
N ALA A 196 8.46 16.88 -25.77
CA ALA A 196 8.08 15.48 -25.77
C ALA A 196 7.58 15.03 -24.39
N TYR A 197 6.50 14.29 -24.35
CA TYR A 197 6.07 13.59 -23.15
C TYR A 197 6.92 12.32 -23.00
N THR A 198 7.69 12.23 -21.92
CA THR A 198 8.57 11.10 -21.67
C THR A 198 8.17 10.36 -20.41
N THR A 199 8.25 9.03 -20.45
CA THR A 199 7.99 8.14 -19.32
C THR A 199 9.18 7.24 -19.06
N THR A 200 9.32 6.81 -17.82
CA THR A 200 10.23 5.72 -17.42
C THR A 200 9.40 4.63 -16.80
N ASP A 201 9.60 3.40 -17.24
CA ASP A 201 8.88 2.25 -16.72
C ASP A 201 9.47 1.77 -15.40
N ARG A 202 8.60 1.41 -14.49
CA ARG A 202 8.95 0.81 -13.19
C ARG A 202 8.39 -0.60 -13.17
N PRO A 203 9.16 -1.60 -13.65
CA PRO A 203 8.72 -2.98 -13.69
C PRO A 203 8.71 -3.61 -12.31
N MET A 204 7.81 -4.57 -12.12
CA MET A 204 7.80 -5.55 -11.04
C MET A 204 7.67 -6.94 -11.66
N LYS A 205 8.52 -7.87 -11.21
CA LYS A 205 8.67 -9.22 -11.77
C LYS A 205 8.54 -10.29 -10.70
N PRO A 206 7.97 -11.47 -11.04
CA PRO A 206 7.82 -12.57 -10.09
C PRO A 206 9.14 -13.35 -9.87
N ASP A 207 10.26 -12.66 -9.69
CA ASP A 207 11.58 -13.29 -9.63
C ASP A 207 12.01 -13.65 -8.20
N ASN A 208 11.35 -13.05 -7.18
CA ASN A 208 11.75 -13.21 -5.79
C ASN A 208 10.74 -14.04 -5.01
N THR A 209 11.19 -15.13 -4.40
CA THR A 209 10.33 -16.04 -3.65
C THR A 209 10.72 -16.04 -2.17
N LEU A 210 9.80 -15.59 -1.33
CA LEU A 210 9.92 -15.67 0.12
C LEU A 210 9.35 -16.98 0.62
N GLY A 211 10.10 -17.70 1.46
CA GLY A 211 9.69 -18.97 2.03
C GLY A 211 9.87 -19.04 3.54
N VAL A 212 8.91 -19.65 4.22
CA VAL A 212 8.97 -19.97 5.65
C VAL A 212 8.77 -21.48 5.82
N GLN A 213 9.63 -22.13 6.60
CA GLN A 213 9.53 -23.56 6.90
C GLN A 213 9.34 -23.80 8.40
N MET A 214 8.42 -24.69 8.73
CA MET A 214 8.21 -25.18 10.08
C MET A 214 8.16 -26.70 10.14
N LYS A 215 8.62 -27.27 11.28
CA LYS A 215 8.55 -28.69 11.55
C LYS A 215 7.60 -28.98 12.69
N ILE A 216 6.68 -29.90 12.48
CA ILE A 216 5.69 -30.31 13.49
C ILE A 216 5.77 -31.83 13.67
N THR A 217 5.78 -32.30 14.90
CA THR A 217 5.76 -33.73 15.17
C THR A 217 4.36 -34.29 14.99
N ARG A 218 4.23 -35.49 14.40
CA ARG A 218 2.94 -36.19 14.30
C ARG A 218 2.27 -36.42 15.66
N LYS A 219 3.09 -36.56 16.72
CA LYS A 219 2.61 -36.69 18.07
C LYS A 219 1.92 -35.40 18.55
N ALA A 220 2.54 -34.24 18.29
CA ALA A 220 1.96 -32.95 18.63
C ALA A 220 0.65 -32.69 17.89
N LEU A 221 0.56 -33.01 16.58
CA LEU A 221 -0.68 -32.91 15.82
C LEU A 221 -1.82 -33.76 16.39
N LYS A 222 -1.50 -34.97 16.92
CA LYS A 222 -2.49 -35.83 17.54
C LYS A 222 -2.92 -35.38 18.95
N GLN A 223 -2.03 -34.71 19.68
CA GLN A 223 -2.27 -34.31 21.08
C GLN A 223 -2.85 -32.88 21.22
N ALA A 224 -2.41 -31.93 20.39
CA ALA A 224 -2.68 -30.50 20.64
C ALA A 224 -3.87 -29.92 19.85
N GLY A 225 -4.43 -30.65 18.89
CA GLY A 225 -5.65 -30.24 18.17
C GLY A 225 -5.56 -28.81 17.56
N ALA A 226 -6.67 -28.07 17.63
CA ALA A 226 -6.84 -26.74 17.02
C ALA A 226 -5.93 -25.66 17.58
N GLY A 227 -5.52 -25.74 18.85
CA GLY A 227 -4.67 -24.72 19.47
C GLY A 227 -3.25 -24.64 18.87
N LEU A 228 -2.67 -25.81 18.52
CA LEU A 228 -1.36 -25.84 17.86
C LEU A 228 -1.44 -25.28 16.44
N GLU A 229 -2.51 -25.59 15.74
CA GLU A 229 -2.71 -25.10 14.37
C GLU A 229 -2.80 -23.57 14.35
N GLN A 230 -3.56 -22.97 15.25
CA GLN A 230 -3.67 -21.52 15.36
C GLN A 230 -2.32 -20.85 15.69
N ALA A 231 -1.55 -21.45 16.63
CA ALA A 231 -0.23 -20.92 16.97
C ALA A 231 0.75 -20.97 15.79
N VAL A 232 0.77 -22.11 15.06
CA VAL A 232 1.59 -22.25 13.84
C VAL A 232 1.19 -21.25 12.76
N ARG A 233 -0.10 -21.10 12.53
CA ARG A 233 -0.65 -20.17 11.54
C ARG A 233 -0.21 -18.74 11.85
N ARG A 234 -0.40 -18.28 13.08
CA ARG A 234 0.01 -16.95 13.53
C ARG A 234 1.52 -16.72 13.40
N ASP A 235 2.32 -17.70 13.82
CA ASP A 235 3.77 -17.61 13.75
C ASP A 235 4.27 -17.54 12.30
N MET A 236 3.72 -18.33 11.38
CA MET A 236 4.07 -18.29 9.96
C MET A 236 3.65 -16.97 9.29
N SER A 237 2.42 -16.49 9.57
CA SER A 237 1.94 -15.22 9.06
C SER A 237 2.81 -14.06 9.55
N ALA A 238 3.09 -14.00 10.85
CA ALA A 238 3.92 -12.95 11.43
C ALA A 238 5.37 -12.97 10.89
N ALA A 239 5.93 -14.16 10.67
CA ALA A 239 7.27 -14.30 10.08
C ALA A 239 7.30 -13.81 8.62
N ILE A 240 6.28 -14.14 7.82
CA ILE A 240 6.17 -13.65 6.43
C ILE A 240 6.01 -12.14 6.42
N GLN A 241 5.13 -11.57 7.26
CA GLN A 241 4.92 -10.13 7.35
C GLN A 241 6.19 -9.39 7.77
N GLN A 242 6.89 -9.89 8.79
CA GLN A 242 8.15 -9.31 9.24
C GLN A 242 9.20 -9.29 8.14
N GLU A 243 9.37 -10.40 7.42
CA GLU A 243 10.36 -10.49 6.35
C GLU A 243 9.96 -9.67 5.12
N THR A 244 8.68 -9.61 4.79
CA THR A 244 8.15 -8.71 3.75
C THR A 244 8.45 -7.25 4.08
N ASP A 245 8.19 -6.83 5.33
CA ASP A 245 8.48 -5.48 5.79
C ASP A 245 9.99 -5.18 5.72
N ARG A 246 10.85 -6.11 6.15
CA ARG A 246 12.31 -6.00 6.03
C ARG A 246 12.73 -5.86 4.56
N ALA A 247 12.22 -6.71 3.68
CA ALA A 247 12.60 -6.74 2.28
C ALA A 247 12.21 -5.45 1.54
N ILE A 248 11.08 -4.84 1.88
CA ILE A 248 10.66 -3.54 1.32
C ILE A 248 11.71 -2.46 1.59
N PHE A 249 12.28 -2.43 2.79
CA PHE A 249 13.25 -1.40 3.17
C PHE A 249 14.69 -1.81 2.88
N LEU A 250 15.09 -3.04 3.23
CA LEU A 250 16.47 -3.49 3.32
C LEU A 250 16.83 -4.62 2.32
N GLY A 251 15.90 -5.04 1.45
CA GLY A 251 16.14 -6.10 0.48
C GLY A 251 17.36 -5.80 -0.39
N SER A 252 18.23 -6.79 -0.58
CA SER A 252 19.53 -6.61 -1.22
C SER A 252 19.48 -6.50 -2.75
N GLY A 253 18.36 -6.89 -3.39
CA GLY A 253 18.24 -7.00 -4.85
C GLY A 253 19.07 -8.14 -5.44
N SER A 254 19.49 -9.09 -4.61
CA SER A 254 20.31 -10.24 -5.02
C SER A 254 19.95 -11.48 -4.21
N GLY A 255 20.32 -12.66 -4.72
CA GLY A 255 20.06 -13.92 -3.99
C GLY A 255 18.58 -14.29 -3.85
N GLY A 256 17.70 -13.76 -4.69
CA GLY A 256 16.26 -14.01 -4.63
C GLY A 256 15.51 -13.05 -3.69
N GLU A 257 16.14 -11.96 -3.25
CA GLU A 257 15.52 -10.87 -2.54
C GLU A 257 15.18 -9.70 -3.47
N PRO A 258 14.03 -9.02 -3.31
CA PRO A 258 13.73 -7.80 -4.05
C PRO A 258 14.68 -6.66 -3.66
N LEU A 259 14.85 -5.68 -4.54
CA LEU A 259 15.64 -4.49 -4.25
C LEU A 259 14.84 -3.53 -3.34
N GLY A 260 15.27 -3.40 -2.09
CA GLY A 260 14.64 -2.53 -1.10
C GLY A 260 14.97 -1.05 -1.27
N ILE A 261 14.32 -0.20 -0.47
CA ILE A 261 14.46 1.26 -0.54
C ILE A 261 15.89 1.72 -0.25
N PHE A 262 16.48 1.27 0.85
CA PHE A 262 17.82 1.71 1.25
C PHE A 262 18.92 1.26 0.30
N PRO A 263 19.05 -0.04 -0.05
CA PRO A 263 20.08 -0.46 -1.01
C PRO A 263 19.82 0.04 -2.43
N GLY A 264 18.55 0.22 -2.79
CA GLY A 264 18.10 0.67 -4.10
C GLY A 264 18.07 2.20 -4.28
N ALA A 265 18.55 2.99 -3.34
CA ALA A 265 18.42 4.44 -3.35
C ALA A 265 18.91 5.07 -4.67
N SER A 266 20.08 4.68 -5.15
CA SER A 266 20.62 5.17 -6.42
C SER A 266 19.81 4.72 -7.65
N THR A 267 19.33 3.47 -7.66
CA THR A 267 18.53 2.89 -8.75
C THR A 267 17.17 3.57 -8.87
N TYR A 268 16.56 3.89 -7.73
CA TYR A 268 15.25 4.54 -7.67
C TYR A 268 15.33 6.06 -7.77
N GLY A 269 16.52 6.65 -7.71
CA GLY A 269 16.73 8.10 -7.71
C GLY A 269 16.26 8.75 -6.42
N ILE A 270 16.42 8.08 -5.29
CA ILE A 270 16.10 8.60 -3.95
C ILE A 270 17.27 9.47 -3.49
N THR A 271 16.96 10.65 -2.95
CA THR A 271 17.98 11.55 -2.41
C THR A 271 18.45 11.02 -1.05
N GLU A 272 19.77 10.89 -0.90
CA GLU A 272 20.41 10.62 0.39
C GLU A 272 21.06 11.92 0.90
N THR A 273 20.75 12.29 2.14
CA THR A 273 21.29 13.50 2.79
C THR A 273 21.93 13.13 4.10
N ALA A 274 23.21 13.46 4.25
CA ALA A 274 23.91 13.31 5.53
C ALA A 274 23.50 14.42 6.50
N ILE A 275 23.18 14.04 7.72
CA ILE A 275 22.94 14.96 8.85
C ILE A 275 24.21 15.10 9.67
N ASP A 276 24.89 13.99 9.98
CA ASP A 276 26.11 13.86 10.76
C ASP A 276 26.04 14.66 12.08
N ALA A 277 24.90 14.62 12.71
CA ALA A 277 24.59 15.35 13.95
C ALA A 277 23.48 14.66 14.74
N ALA A 278 23.31 15.09 16.00
CA ALA A 278 22.21 14.63 16.84
C ALA A 278 20.84 14.87 16.19
N ALA A 279 19.96 13.90 16.35
CA ALA A 279 18.60 13.97 15.84
C ALA A 279 17.88 15.19 16.44
N SER A 280 17.32 16.03 15.58
CA SER A 280 16.60 17.22 16.02
C SER A 280 15.45 17.56 15.06
N TYR A 281 14.43 18.23 15.57
CA TYR A 281 13.33 18.74 14.75
C TYR A 281 13.84 19.63 13.60
N ALA A 282 14.92 20.40 13.84
CA ALA A 282 15.49 21.28 12.82
C ALA A 282 16.06 20.49 11.63
N ALA A 283 16.73 19.37 11.88
CA ALA A 283 17.30 18.50 10.86
C ALA A 283 16.20 17.88 9.99
N PHE A 284 15.17 17.30 10.60
CA PHE A 284 14.04 16.72 9.87
C PHE A 284 13.20 17.76 9.13
N ARG A 285 13.03 18.95 9.70
CA ARG A 285 12.36 20.08 9.01
C ARG A 285 13.12 20.50 7.75
N ALA A 286 14.43 20.44 7.73
CA ALA A 286 15.21 20.77 6.53
C ALA A 286 14.90 19.79 5.38
N ALA A 287 14.72 18.49 5.67
CA ALA A 287 14.25 17.52 4.69
C ALA A 287 12.85 17.85 4.19
N VAL A 288 11.93 18.20 5.09
CA VAL A 288 10.56 18.61 4.70
C VAL A 288 10.58 19.80 3.73
N VAL A 289 11.45 20.78 3.94
CA VAL A 289 11.59 21.92 3.02
C VAL A 289 12.05 21.45 1.64
N ARG A 290 12.94 20.46 1.56
CA ARG A 290 13.36 19.89 0.26
C ARG A 290 12.19 19.22 -0.47
N PHE A 291 11.34 18.45 0.22
CA PHE A 291 10.11 17.90 -0.35
C PHE A 291 9.16 18.97 -0.89
N MET A 292 8.97 20.06 -0.13
CA MET A 292 8.14 21.18 -0.58
C MET A 292 8.72 21.88 -1.80
N THR A 293 10.04 22.08 -1.84
CA THR A 293 10.73 22.68 -2.99
C THR A 293 10.65 21.78 -4.23
N ALA A 294 10.67 20.47 -4.05
CA ALA A 294 10.49 19.49 -5.11
C ALA A 294 9.00 19.27 -5.50
N ASN A 295 8.07 20.02 -4.92
CA ASN A 295 6.62 19.85 -5.09
C ASN A 295 6.11 18.44 -4.74
N ALA A 296 6.85 17.71 -3.91
CA ALA A 296 6.50 16.38 -3.46
C ALA A 296 5.61 16.39 -2.20
N ALA A 297 5.53 17.51 -1.48
CA ALA A 297 4.65 17.71 -0.33
C ALA A 297 4.16 19.15 -0.25
N ASN A 298 2.91 19.34 0.22
CA ASN A 298 2.29 20.66 0.41
C ASN A 298 2.25 21.09 1.88
N SER A 299 2.50 20.17 2.82
CA SER A 299 2.47 20.43 4.26
C SER A 299 3.37 19.45 5.01
N LEU A 300 3.75 19.80 6.25
CA LEU A 300 4.49 18.89 7.12
C LEU A 300 3.70 17.61 7.43
N SER A 301 2.39 17.74 7.62
CA SER A 301 1.51 16.60 7.93
C SER A 301 1.33 15.59 6.79
N ALA A 302 1.77 15.93 5.57
CA ALA A 302 1.76 15.02 4.43
C ALA A 302 2.98 14.09 4.38
N ILE A 303 3.94 14.25 5.29
CA ILE A 303 5.20 13.51 5.31
C ILE A 303 5.22 12.57 6.50
N ASN A 304 5.49 11.30 6.22
CA ASN A 304 5.71 10.27 7.22
C ASN A 304 7.21 10.08 7.46
N LEU A 305 7.57 9.75 8.68
CA LEU A 305 8.96 9.57 9.12
C LEU A 305 9.14 8.20 9.76
N LEU A 306 10.14 7.45 9.30
CA LEU A 306 10.54 6.17 9.85
C LEU A 306 11.86 6.34 10.57
N LEU A 307 11.91 5.92 11.82
CA LEU A 307 13.07 6.03 12.71
C LEU A 307 13.31 4.73 13.47
N ARG A 308 14.49 4.61 14.01
CA ARG A 308 14.80 3.59 15.00
C ARG A 308 14.47 4.04 16.41
N PRO A 309 14.14 3.10 17.35
CA PRO A 309 13.88 3.43 18.74
C PRO A 309 15.05 4.11 19.46
N GLU A 310 16.29 3.81 19.05
CA GLU A 310 17.49 4.41 19.63
C GLU A 310 17.59 5.92 19.32
N VAL A 311 17.10 6.35 18.14
CA VAL A 311 17.02 7.77 17.79
C VAL A 311 15.93 8.49 18.60
N PHE A 312 14.81 7.78 18.87
CA PHE A 312 13.76 8.31 19.75
C PHE A 312 14.28 8.61 21.16
N ASP A 313 15.07 7.70 21.73
CA ASP A 313 15.64 7.86 23.06
C ASP A 313 16.46 9.17 23.19
N GLY A 314 17.28 9.48 22.18
CA GLY A 314 18.04 10.73 22.12
C GLY A 314 17.20 12.00 21.92
N MET A 315 16.01 11.88 21.31
CA MET A 315 15.14 13.02 21.03
C MET A 315 14.12 13.34 22.13
N ASP A 316 13.86 12.41 23.06
CA ASP A 316 12.84 12.57 24.10
C ASP A 316 13.33 13.33 25.33
N GLU A 317 14.57 13.83 25.31
CA GLU A 317 15.07 14.72 26.35
C GLU A 317 14.40 16.10 26.27
N LEU A 318 14.05 16.65 27.43
CA LEU A 318 13.47 17.99 27.51
C LEU A 318 14.48 19.06 27.07
N ILE A 319 14.04 19.93 26.17
CA ILE A 319 14.85 21.06 25.74
C ILE A 319 15.07 22.00 26.94
N SER A 320 16.34 22.35 27.20
CA SER A 320 16.71 23.26 28.30
C SER A 320 15.91 24.57 28.24
N GLY A 321 15.15 24.85 29.29
CA GLY A 321 14.29 26.04 29.40
C GLY A 321 12.91 25.93 28.74
N LEU A 322 12.55 24.79 28.14
CA LEU A 322 11.22 24.52 27.58
C LEU A 322 10.70 23.19 28.16
N ALA A 323 9.40 23.14 28.44
CA ALA A 323 8.73 21.91 28.92
C ALA A 323 8.28 20.99 27.77
N ILE A 324 9.06 20.93 26.69
CA ILE A 324 8.74 20.21 25.45
C ILE A 324 10.02 19.53 24.96
N SER A 325 9.92 18.25 24.52
CA SER A 325 11.02 17.54 23.89
C SER A 325 11.10 17.83 22.37
N GLU A 326 12.25 17.54 21.76
CA GLU A 326 12.38 17.58 20.28
C GLU A 326 11.42 16.55 19.62
N TRP A 327 11.19 15.42 20.30
CA TRP A 327 10.25 14.40 19.89
C TRP A 327 8.80 14.91 19.84
N ASP A 328 8.32 15.57 20.88
CA ASP A 328 6.97 16.13 20.93
C ASP A 328 6.74 17.14 19.79
N ARG A 329 7.74 17.96 19.50
CA ARG A 329 7.68 18.93 18.39
C ARG A 329 7.60 18.24 17.04
N LEU A 330 8.28 17.11 16.87
CA LEU A 330 8.30 16.33 15.66
C LEU A 330 6.93 15.67 15.42
N VAL A 331 6.45 14.90 16.41
CA VAL A 331 5.18 14.16 16.34
C VAL A 331 3.99 15.09 16.15
N ALA A 332 3.97 16.25 16.81
CA ALA A 332 2.87 17.22 16.67
C ALA A 332 2.71 17.81 15.27
N LYS A 333 3.74 17.76 14.42
CA LYS A 333 3.75 18.46 13.12
C LYS A 333 3.89 17.53 11.92
N MET A 334 4.51 16.37 12.07
CA MET A 334 4.63 15.37 11.01
C MET A 334 3.34 14.56 10.83
N GLY A 335 3.18 13.90 9.70
CA GLY A 335 2.01 13.08 9.41
C GLY A 335 1.96 11.85 10.30
N LYS A 336 2.89 10.94 10.10
CA LYS A 336 3.08 9.75 10.95
C LYS A 336 4.56 9.62 11.29
N VAL A 337 4.86 9.33 12.54
CA VAL A 337 6.20 8.95 12.97
C VAL A 337 6.14 7.49 13.40
N VAL A 338 6.90 6.66 12.71
CA VAL A 338 6.90 5.21 12.86
C VAL A 338 8.25 4.76 13.41
N LEU A 339 8.22 4.06 14.52
CA LEU A 339 9.42 3.44 15.08
C LEU A 339 9.52 2.00 14.62
N THR A 340 10.67 1.61 14.08
CA THR A 340 10.91 0.26 13.58
C THR A 340 12.29 -0.27 13.99
N THR A 341 12.33 -1.54 14.34
CA THR A 341 13.59 -2.28 14.53
C THR A 341 13.94 -3.13 13.31
N ASN A 342 12.97 -3.33 12.41
CA ASN A 342 13.06 -4.25 11.27
C ASN A 342 13.33 -3.53 9.93
N GLY A 343 12.79 -2.32 9.75
CA GLY A 343 12.88 -1.56 8.48
C GLY A 343 14.16 -0.74 8.32
N ILE A 344 14.96 -0.58 9.37
CA ILE A 344 16.24 0.14 9.33
C ILE A 344 17.31 -0.70 10.02
N THR A 345 18.51 -0.74 9.45
CA THR A 345 19.66 -1.42 10.06
C THR A 345 19.97 -0.87 11.45
N ALA A 346 20.44 -1.74 12.34
CA ALA A 346 20.89 -1.30 13.66
C ALA A 346 21.94 -0.19 13.54
N PRO A 347 21.95 0.79 14.46
CA PRO A 347 22.95 1.83 14.46
C PRO A 347 24.35 1.22 14.48
N ALA A 348 25.27 1.79 13.73
CA ALA A 348 26.64 1.31 13.60
C ALA A 348 27.61 2.49 13.54
N GLY A 349 28.89 2.18 13.68
CA GLY A 349 29.97 3.18 13.64
C GLY A 349 30.65 3.37 14.99
N GLY A 350 31.60 4.31 15.07
CA GLY A 350 32.28 4.72 16.29
C GLY A 350 31.41 5.70 17.11
N PRO A 351 31.80 6.06 18.36
CA PRO A 351 31.06 7.11 19.07
C PRO A 351 31.18 8.47 18.36
N PRO A 352 30.05 9.17 18.06
CA PRO A 352 28.67 8.71 18.24
C PRO A 352 28.24 7.64 17.25
N VAL A 353 27.29 6.80 17.68
CA VAL A 353 26.70 5.74 16.84
C VAL A 353 25.70 6.38 15.88
N GLU A 354 25.74 5.98 14.61
CA GLU A 354 24.92 6.57 13.55
C GLU A 354 23.78 5.64 13.12
N SER A 355 22.63 6.23 12.91
CA SER A 355 21.44 5.57 12.36
C SER A 355 21.03 6.22 11.04
N LYS A 356 20.05 5.62 10.39
CA LYS A 356 19.37 6.19 9.22
C LYS A 356 17.93 6.54 9.56
N ALA A 357 17.37 7.48 8.79
CA ALA A 357 15.94 7.79 8.83
C ALA A 357 15.40 7.81 7.41
N LEU A 358 14.11 7.50 7.25
CA LEU A 358 13.43 7.56 5.96
C LEU A 358 12.21 8.47 6.07
N LEU A 359 12.12 9.43 5.17
CA LEU A 359 10.93 10.23 4.99
C LEU A 359 10.19 9.78 3.72
N THR A 360 8.86 9.74 3.80
CA THR A 360 8.00 9.39 2.65
C THR A 360 6.81 10.33 2.57
N THR A 361 6.28 10.51 1.35
CA THR A 361 5.06 11.28 1.12
C THR A 361 4.14 10.56 0.15
N THR A 362 2.81 10.67 0.40
CA THR A 362 1.76 10.14 -0.46
C THR A 362 1.05 11.24 -1.25
N THR A 363 1.75 12.30 -1.59
CA THR A 363 1.20 13.46 -2.31
C THR A 363 0.50 13.02 -3.61
N ASN A 364 -0.66 13.61 -3.88
CA ASN A 364 -1.55 13.28 -5.00
C ASN A 364 -2.12 11.84 -4.97
N GLY A 365 -2.18 11.20 -3.80
CA GLY A 365 -2.74 9.86 -3.65
C GLY A 365 -1.90 8.73 -4.26
N VAL A 366 -0.70 9.01 -4.75
CA VAL A 366 0.21 8.01 -5.28
C VAL A 366 1.09 7.48 -4.16
N ALA A 367 1.05 6.16 -3.95
CA ALA A 367 1.93 5.51 -3.00
C ALA A 367 3.40 5.67 -3.43
N PRO A 368 4.31 5.99 -2.50
CA PRO A 368 5.74 6.11 -2.81
C PRO A 368 6.37 4.78 -3.21
N VAL A 369 5.87 3.69 -2.65
CA VAL A 369 6.39 2.33 -2.82
C VAL A 369 5.25 1.39 -3.17
N PHE A 370 5.46 0.53 -4.14
CA PHE A 370 4.58 -0.57 -4.50
C PHE A 370 5.25 -1.90 -4.18
N CYS A 371 4.51 -2.77 -3.51
CA CYS A 371 4.91 -4.15 -3.29
C CYS A 371 3.92 -5.05 -4.03
N GLY A 372 4.38 -5.71 -5.08
CA GLY A 372 3.62 -6.70 -5.84
C GLY A 372 3.71 -8.06 -5.15
N MET A 373 2.57 -8.72 -4.99
CA MET A 373 2.48 -10.11 -4.52
C MET A 373 1.78 -10.94 -5.59
N TRP A 374 2.40 -12.04 -6.01
CA TRP A 374 1.85 -12.93 -7.04
C TRP A 374 1.11 -14.09 -6.40
N GLY A 375 -0.20 -14.03 -6.49
CA GLY A 375 -1.09 -15.06 -5.98
C GLY A 375 -1.16 -15.12 -4.46
N ALA A 376 -1.60 -16.26 -3.96
CA ALA A 376 -1.68 -16.57 -2.53
C ALA A 376 -0.42 -17.29 -2.04
N VAL A 377 -0.29 -17.42 -0.72
CA VAL A 377 0.76 -18.22 -0.11
C VAL A 377 0.56 -19.70 -0.48
N ASP A 378 1.55 -20.31 -1.10
CA ASP A 378 1.53 -21.74 -1.45
C ASP A 378 2.03 -22.55 -0.25
N LEU A 379 1.14 -23.35 0.35
CA LEU A 379 1.47 -24.19 1.50
C LEU A 379 1.80 -25.62 1.04
N ILE A 380 3.06 -25.98 1.12
CA ILE A 380 3.60 -27.30 0.74
C ILE A 380 3.88 -28.09 2.01
N ARG A 381 3.40 -29.34 2.01
CA ARG A 381 3.66 -30.29 3.07
C ARG A 381 4.64 -31.36 2.60
N ASP A 382 5.70 -31.56 3.36
CA ASP A 382 6.68 -32.61 3.11
C ASP A 382 6.70 -33.64 4.25
N PRO A 383 6.10 -34.80 4.06
CA PRO A 383 6.13 -35.88 5.04
C PRO A 383 7.37 -36.79 4.91
N TYR A 384 8.20 -36.59 3.89
CA TYR A 384 9.28 -37.51 3.52
C TYR A 384 10.64 -37.09 4.07
N SER A 385 11.00 -35.83 3.95
CA SER A 385 12.34 -35.33 4.32
C SER A 385 12.69 -35.57 5.79
N ASP A 386 11.71 -35.49 6.69
CA ASP A 386 11.90 -35.69 8.13
C ASP A 386 11.21 -36.98 8.63
N ALA A 387 10.94 -37.96 7.74
CA ALA A 387 10.21 -39.19 8.07
C ALA A 387 10.91 -40.02 9.17
N LYS A 388 12.23 -40.04 9.21
CA LYS A 388 13.03 -40.78 10.23
C LYS A 388 12.74 -40.24 11.66
N SER A 389 12.47 -38.96 11.81
CA SER A 389 12.19 -38.33 13.10
C SER A 389 10.69 -38.23 13.42
N GLY A 390 9.81 -38.75 12.54
CA GLY A 390 8.37 -38.68 12.69
C GLY A 390 7.84 -37.24 12.64
N GLN A 391 8.56 -36.32 12.00
CA GLN A 391 8.20 -34.92 11.84
C GLN A 391 7.57 -34.67 10.48
N LEU A 392 6.74 -33.67 10.44
CA LEU A 392 6.11 -33.13 9.25
C LEU A 392 6.69 -31.75 9.00
N ARG A 393 7.19 -31.49 7.80
CA ARG A 393 7.66 -30.20 7.39
C ARG A 393 6.56 -29.46 6.63
N LEU A 394 6.24 -28.23 7.07
CA LEU A 394 5.36 -27.30 6.37
C LEU A 394 6.21 -26.19 5.79
N THR A 395 6.05 -25.92 4.51
CA THR A 395 6.73 -24.83 3.80
C THR A 395 5.65 -23.92 3.22
N ALA A 396 5.68 -22.65 3.59
CA ALA A 396 4.85 -21.62 2.98
C ALA A 396 5.72 -20.78 2.06
N LEU A 397 5.30 -20.60 0.81
CA LEU A 397 6.01 -19.84 -0.22
C LEU A 397 5.11 -18.72 -0.73
N THR A 398 5.69 -17.54 -0.94
CA THR A 398 5.03 -16.42 -1.61
C THR A 398 6.04 -15.73 -2.53
N THR A 399 5.56 -15.22 -3.65
CA THR A 399 6.38 -14.49 -4.61
C THR A 399 6.07 -13.01 -4.50
N MET A 400 7.09 -12.17 -4.37
CA MET A 400 6.93 -10.75 -4.21
C MET A 400 8.03 -9.96 -4.93
N ASP A 401 7.72 -8.71 -5.25
CA ASP A 401 8.71 -7.75 -5.72
C ASP A 401 8.37 -6.34 -5.24
N VAL A 402 9.37 -5.46 -5.23
CA VAL A 402 9.25 -4.10 -4.71
C VAL A 402 9.70 -3.11 -5.78
N THR A 403 8.93 -2.04 -5.97
CA THR A 403 9.35 -0.92 -6.82
C THR A 403 8.98 0.42 -6.20
N VAL A 404 9.77 1.44 -6.51
CA VAL A 404 9.53 2.82 -6.08
C VAL A 404 8.92 3.60 -7.24
N ALA A 405 7.75 4.20 -7.02
CA ALA A 405 7.06 4.99 -8.04
C ALA A 405 7.89 6.21 -8.46
N ARG A 406 8.24 7.05 -7.50
CA ARG A 406 8.99 8.28 -7.73
C ARG A 406 10.01 8.48 -6.61
N GLY A 407 11.30 8.53 -6.94
CA GLY A 407 12.36 8.76 -5.97
C GLY A 407 12.19 10.06 -5.17
N VAL A 408 11.63 11.09 -5.79
CA VAL A 408 11.38 12.41 -5.15
C VAL A 408 10.32 12.35 -4.01
N GLN A 409 9.56 11.26 -3.89
CA GLN A 409 8.62 11.05 -2.77
C GLN A 409 9.29 10.41 -1.55
N LEU A 410 10.57 10.08 -1.65
CA LEU A 410 11.36 9.50 -0.58
C LEU A 410 12.65 10.28 -0.38
N GLU A 411 13.11 10.36 0.85
CA GLU A 411 14.44 10.89 1.21
C GLU A 411 15.02 10.06 2.35
N ILE A 412 16.27 9.67 2.17
CA ILE A 412 17.03 8.94 3.19
C ILE A 412 17.96 9.93 3.89
N LEU A 413 17.86 10.00 5.20
CA LEU A 413 18.80 10.73 6.03
C LEU A 413 19.80 9.76 6.63
N THR A 414 21.08 10.09 6.51
CA THR A 414 22.19 9.30 7.04
C THR A 414 22.92 10.08 8.13
N GLY A 415 23.72 9.39 8.95
CA GLY A 415 24.46 10.04 10.05
C GLY A 415 23.57 10.65 11.13
N VAL A 416 22.42 10.06 11.40
CA VAL A 416 21.51 10.47 12.48
C VAL A 416 22.03 9.90 13.78
N GLN A 417 22.48 10.77 14.71
CA GLN A 417 23.13 10.42 15.97
C GLN A 417 22.19 10.58 17.16
#